data_c96fffbb805ddbc6a9fa96603e53f067
#
_entry.id   c96fffbb805ddbc6a9fa96603e53f067
#
_cell.length_a   1.000
_cell.length_b   1.000
_cell.length_c   1.000
_cell.angle_alpha   90.00
_cell.angle_beta   90.00
_cell.angle_gamma   90.00
#
_symmetry.space_group_name_H-M   'P 1'
#
loop_
_entity.id
_entity.type
_entity.pdbx_description
1 polymer ?
#
loop_
_entity_poly.entity_id
_entity_poly.type
_entity_poly.pdbx_seq_one_letter_code
_entity_poly.pdbx_strand_id
1 'polypeptide(L)'
;MDIKVLVVGALQENCYVCSIGNNAFIVDPGDEADRIIDACMGKNVVEIIVTHHHFDHVGALDEIKKYFKIQENVKSDIFDYEIIETPGHTSDSRSIYFKNEKVMFTGDFLFYRSIGRTDLDTGSDIDMIKSLEKISKYPDDIIIYPGHGPKSTLGREKNNFKYYY
;
A
#
# COMPACT_ATOMS: atom_id res chain seq x y z
N MET A 1 -12.02 -8.99 5.86
CA MET A 1 -11.16 -8.86 4.66
C MET A 1 -10.15 -10.00 4.65
N ASP A 2 -10.01 -10.70 3.55
CA ASP A 2 -8.94 -11.67 3.33
C ASP A 2 -7.80 -10.97 2.59
N ILE A 3 -6.54 -11.16 3.04
CA ILE A 3 -5.36 -10.48 2.49
C ILE A 3 -4.29 -11.52 2.17
N LYS A 4 -4.01 -11.68 0.89
CA LYS A 4 -2.91 -12.50 0.39
C LYS A 4 -1.74 -11.62 0.01
N VAL A 5 -0.58 -11.88 0.62
CA VAL A 5 0.67 -11.18 0.32
C VAL A 5 1.46 -11.96 -0.70
N LEU A 6 1.87 -11.32 -1.76
CA LEU A 6 2.78 -11.86 -2.78
C LEU A 6 4.05 -11.01 -2.75
N VAL A 7 5.14 -11.61 -2.28
CA VAL A 7 6.46 -10.95 -2.40
C VAL A 7 6.93 -11.14 -3.83
N VAL A 8 7.12 -10.05 -4.56
CA VAL A 8 7.40 -10.05 -6.00
C VAL A 8 8.67 -9.26 -6.34
N GLY A 9 9.25 -9.59 -7.48
CA GLY A 9 10.39 -8.88 -8.04
C GLY A 9 11.69 -8.98 -7.26
N ALA A 10 12.75 -8.40 -7.81
CA ALA A 10 14.10 -8.44 -7.24
C ALA A 10 14.23 -7.63 -5.93
N LEU A 11 13.40 -6.59 -5.75
CA LEU A 11 13.38 -5.77 -4.54
C LEU A 11 12.45 -6.33 -3.44
N GLN A 12 11.80 -7.49 -3.69
CA GLN A 12 10.92 -8.16 -2.72
C GLN A 12 9.79 -7.24 -2.22
N GLU A 13 9.14 -6.57 -3.18
CA GLU A 13 7.96 -5.75 -2.91
C GLU A 13 6.78 -6.63 -2.50
N ASN A 14 5.93 -6.12 -1.63
CA ASN A 14 4.70 -6.75 -1.19
C ASN A 14 3.51 -6.31 -2.04
N CYS A 15 3.18 -7.05 -3.08
CA CYS A 15 1.90 -6.93 -3.76
C CYS A 15 0.80 -7.60 -2.92
N TYR A 16 -0.33 -6.92 -2.74
CA TYR A 16 -1.45 -7.46 -1.97
C TYR A 16 -2.65 -7.77 -2.86
N VAL A 17 -3.14 -9.01 -2.80
CA VAL A 17 -4.42 -9.41 -3.37
C VAL A 17 -5.42 -9.55 -2.21
N CYS A 18 -6.39 -8.66 -2.16
CA CYS A 18 -7.32 -8.53 -1.06
C CYS A 18 -8.75 -8.83 -1.52
N SER A 19 -9.57 -9.43 -0.66
CA SER A 19 -10.98 -9.67 -0.98
C SER A 19 -11.92 -9.51 0.21
N ILE A 20 -13.14 -9.04 -0.10
CA ILE A 20 -14.30 -9.03 0.79
C ILE A 20 -15.43 -9.74 0.05
N GLY A 21 -15.84 -10.90 0.55
CA GLY A 21 -16.75 -11.78 -0.20
C GLY A 21 -16.13 -12.25 -1.52
N ASN A 22 -16.84 -12.03 -2.61
CA ASN A 22 -16.38 -12.41 -3.95
C ASN A 22 -15.60 -11.29 -4.68
N ASN A 23 -15.68 -10.05 -4.20
CA ASN A 23 -15.02 -8.92 -4.82
C ASN A 23 -13.59 -8.76 -4.30
N ALA A 24 -12.66 -8.41 -5.17
CA ALA A 24 -11.25 -8.25 -4.85
C ALA A 24 -10.68 -6.95 -5.38
N PHE A 25 -9.58 -6.53 -4.75
CA PHE A 25 -8.71 -5.45 -5.23
C PHE A 25 -7.25 -5.87 -5.11
N ILE A 26 -6.40 -5.22 -5.91
CA ILE A 26 -4.95 -5.43 -5.92
C ILE A 26 -4.29 -4.15 -5.45
N VAL A 27 -3.31 -4.26 -4.56
CA VAL A 27 -2.48 -3.12 -4.13
C VAL A 27 -1.06 -3.34 -4.61
N ASP A 28 -0.49 -2.36 -5.28
CA ASP A 28 0.87 -2.31 -5.79
C ASP A 28 1.27 -3.56 -6.59
N PRO A 29 0.80 -3.73 -7.84
CA PRO A 29 1.24 -4.83 -8.69
C PRO A 29 2.65 -4.59 -9.23
N GLY A 30 3.68 -4.89 -8.41
CA GLY A 30 5.05 -4.50 -8.66
C GLY A 30 5.77 -5.34 -9.72
N ASP A 31 5.54 -6.64 -9.76
CA ASP A 31 6.19 -7.56 -10.71
C ASP A 31 5.38 -8.88 -10.80
N GLU A 32 5.81 -9.83 -11.64
CA GLU A 32 5.27 -11.19 -11.75
C GLU A 32 3.75 -11.23 -12.00
N ALA A 33 3.27 -10.52 -13.04
CA ALA A 33 1.84 -10.37 -13.38
C ALA A 33 1.06 -11.69 -13.38
N ASP A 34 1.60 -12.76 -13.98
CA ASP A 34 0.93 -14.09 -14.03
C ASP A 34 0.61 -14.60 -12.63
N ARG A 35 1.55 -14.44 -11.71
CA ARG A 35 1.40 -14.90 -10.32
C ARG A 35 0.34 -14.09 -9.57
N ILE A 36 0.22 -12.80 -9.86
CA ILE A 36 -0.83 -11.92 -9.31
C ILE A 36 -2.19 -12.33 -9.88
N ILE A 37 -2.27 -12.57 -11.20
CA ILE A 37 -3.49 -13.03 -11.86
C ILE A 37 -3.96 -14.37 -11.28
N ASP A 38 -3.07 -15.34 -11.12
CA ASP A 38 -3.37 -16.63 -10.51
C ASP A 38 -3.90 -16.48 -9.08
N ALA A 39 -3.35 -15.55 -8.32
CA ALA A 39 -3.82 -15.26 -6.95
C ALA A 39 -5.24 -14.69 -6.90
N CYS A 40 -5.70 -14.09 -7.99
CA CYS A 40 -7.06 -13.55 -8.14
C CYS A 40 -8.09 -14.57 -8.66
N MET A 41 -7.67 -15.81 -8.99
CA MET A 41 -8.59 -16.80 -9.56
C MET A 41 -9.84 -17.03 -8.70
N GLY A 42 -11.02 -17.04 -9.35
CA GLY A 42 -12.30 -17.20 -8.66
C GLY A 42 -12.81 -15.95 -7.94
N LYS A 43 -12.14 -14.82 -8.08
CA LYS A 43 -12.58 -13.52 -7.56
C LYS A 43 -12.95 -12.55 -8.67
N ASN A 44 -13.84 -11.63 -8.36
CA ASN A 44 -14.19 -10.50 -9.21
C ASN A 44 -13.28 -9.31 -8.81
N VAL A 45 -12.19 -9.10 -9.54
CA VAL A 45 -11.29 -7.96 -9.30
C VAL A 45 -11.96 -6.70 -9.83
N VAL A 46 -12.14 -5.71 -8.97
CA VAL A 46 -12.87 -4.47 -9.27
C VAL A 46 -12.05 -3.20 -9.08
N GLU A 47 -10.91 -3.29 -8.39
CA GLU A 47 -10.00 -2.15 -8.18
C GLU A 47 -8.53 -2.57 -8.26
N ILE A 48 -7.70 -1.64 -8.74
CA ILE A 48 -6.24 -1.67 -8.64
C ILE A 48 -5.83 -0.38 -7.94
N ILE A 49 -5.14 -0.50 -6.82
CA ILE A 49 -4.70 0.60 -5.99
C ILE A 49 -3.17 0.68 -6.07
N VAL A 50 -2.64 1.86 -6.34
CA VAL A 50 -1.20 2.14 -6.36
C VAL A 50 -0.91 3.16 -5.26
N THR A 51 -0.01 2.79 -4.33
CA THR A 51 0.38 3.68 -3.22
C THR A 51 1.32 4.78 -3.69
N HIS A 52 2.23 4.48 -4.60
CA HIS A 52 3.13 5.42 -5.27
C HIS A 52 3.72 4.79 -6.54
N HIS A 53 4.39 5.58 -7.40
CA HIS A 53 4.79 5.13 -8.73
C HIS A 53 6.28 4.76 -8.86
N HIS A 54 6.95 4.27 -7.81
CA HIS A 54 8.25 3.63 -8.01
C HIS A 54 8.11 2.34 -8.82
N PHE A 55 9.13 2.04 -9.61
CA PHE A 55 9.08 0.97 -10.63
C PHE A 55 8.76 -0.41 -10.04
N ASP A 56 9.20 -0.69 -8.82
CA ASP A 56 8.97 -1.95 -8.13
C ASP A 56 7.56 -2.11 -7.55
N HIS A 57 6.76 -1.03 -7.53
CA HIS A 57 5.33 -1.05 -7.16
C HIS A 57 4.38 -1.08 -8.36
N VAL A 58 4.90 -0.77 -9.56
CA VAL A 58 4.07 -0.64 -10.78
C VAL A 58 4.58 -1.46 -11.97
N GLY A 59 5.61 -2.30 -11.80
CA GLY A 59 6.23 -3.01 -12.90
C GLY A 59 5.29 -3.95 -13.67
N ALA A 60 4.32 -4.56 -12.99
CA ALA A 60 3.28 -5.39 -13.60
C ALA A 60 1.97 -4.64 -13.88
N LEU A 61 1.86 -3.34 -13.53
CA LEU A 61 0.61 -2.59 -13.53
C LEU A 61 -0.09 -2.59 -14.90
N ASP A 62 0.64 -2.32 -15.97
CA ASP A 62 0.03 -2.24 -17.31
C ASP A 62 -0.54 -3.59 -17.78
N GLU A 63 0.13 -4.69 -17.44
CA GLU A 63 -0.35 -6.03 -17.76
C GLU A 63 -1.60 -6.39 -16.94
N ILE A 64 -1.61 -6.09 -15.65
CA ILE A 64 -2.74 -6.28 -14.74
C ILE A 64 -3.95 -5.44 -15.19
N LYS A 65 -3.75 -4.16 -15.53
CA LYS A 65 -4.80 -3.28 -16.09
C LYS A 65 -5.41 -3.85 -17.36
N LYS A 66 -4.57 -4.33 -18.26
CA LYS A 66 -5.00 -4.92 -19.53
C LYS A 66 -5.79 -6.21 -19.31
N TYR A 67 -5.34 -7.07 -18.40
CA TYR A 67 -5.99 -8.35 -18.12
C TYR A 67 -7.38 -8.17 -17.50
N PHE A 68 -7.49 -7.36 -16.44
CA PHE A 68 -8.76 -7.12 -15.75
C PHE A 68 -9.60 -6.03 -16.38
N LYS A 69 -9.08 -5.24 -17.33
CA LYS A 69 -9.74 -4.10 -18.00
C LYS A 69 -10.17 -3.01 -17.01
N ILE A 70 -9.32 -2.74 -16.03
CA ILE A 70 -9.54 -1.78 -14.94
C ILE A 70 -8.39 -0.76 -14.95
N GLN A 71 -8.69 0.51 -14.67
CA GLN A 71 -7.67 1.54 -14.44
C GLN A 71 -7.27 1.58 -12.96
N GLU A 72 -6.01 1.94 -12.69
CA GLU A 72 -5.52 2.13 -11.32
C GLU A 72 -6.15 3.36 -10.66
N ASN A 73 -6.29 3.30 -9.35
CA ASN A 73 -6.78 4.38 -8.50
C ASN A 73 -8.17 4.93 -8.86
N VAL A 74 -8.99 4.12 -9.53
CA VAL A 74 -10.42 4.38 -9.73
C VAL A 74 -11.18 3.64 -8.65
N LYS A 75 -11.66 4.39 -7.65
CA LYS A 75 -12.41 3.84 -6.53
C LYS A 75 -13.80 3.37 -6.97
N SER A 76 -14.13 2.14 -6.64
CA SER A 76 -15.50 1.60 -6.82
C SER A 76 -16.38 1.93 -5.60
N ASP A 77 -17.69 1.75 -5.74
CA ASP A 77 -18.64 1.84 -4.61
C ASP A 77 -18.66 0.56 -3.75
N ILE A 78 -17.82 -0.42 -4.06
CA ILE A 78 -17.82 -1.75 -3.40
C ILE A 78 -17.01 -1.72 -2.11
N PHE A 79 -15.88 -0.98 -2.10
CA PHE A 79 -15.00 -0.92 -0.96
C PHE A 79 -15.04 0.45 -0.28
N ASP A 80 -15.12 0.45 1.05
CA ASP A 80 -15.11 1.67 1.87
C ASP A 80 -13.73 1.85 2.50
N TYR A 81 -12.96 2.80 1.97
CA TYR A 81 -11.64 3.17 2.47
C TYR A 81 -11.37 4.67 2.31
N GLU A 82 -10.48 5.17 3.14
CA GLU A 82 -9.93 6.52 3.10
C GLU A 82 -8.58 6.51 2.39
N ILE A 83 -8.37 7.48 1.49
CA ILE A 83 -7.05 7.77 0.91
C ILE A 83 -6.42 8.87 1.75
N ILE A 84 -5.26 8.61 2.32
CA ILE A 84 -4.51 9.53 3.15
C ILE A 84 -3.23 9.89 2.39
N GLU A 85 -3.13 11.13 1.91
CA GLU A 85 -1.88 11.60 1.31
C GLU A 85 -0.77 11.60 2.37
N THR A 86 0.28 10.81 2.13
CA THR A 86 1.44 10.63 3.00
C THR A 86 2.74 10.85 2.23
N PRO A 87 2.93 12.07 1.64
CA PRO A 87 4.16 12.39 0.91
C PRO A 87 5.37 12.35 1.83
N GLY A 88 6.54 12.12 1.23
CA GLY A 88 7.82 12.07 1.93
C GLY A 88 8.79 11.11 1.29
N HIS A 89 8.40 9.85 1.08
CA HIS A 89 9.17 8.92 0.25
C HIS A 89 9.12 9.34 -1.22
N THR A 90 7.92 9.63 -1.71
CA THR A 90 7.66 10.34 -2.96
C THR A 90 6.60 11.41 -2.74
N SER A 91 6.46 12.35 -3.68
CA SER A 91 5.44 13.40 -3.61
C SER A 91 4.01 12.86 -3.79
N ASP A 92 3.84 11.72 -4.46
CA ASP A 92 2.55 11.07 -4.73
C ASP A 92 2.22 9.94 -3.75
N SER A 93 3.06 9.70 -2.73
CA SER A 93 2.85 8.65 -1.74
C SER A 93 1.54 8.84 -0.98
N ARG A 94 0.79 7.74 -0.87
CA ARG A 94 -0.48 7.68 -0.15
C ARG A 94 -0.61 6.39 0.66
N SER A 95 -1.33 6.47 1.76
CA SER A 95 -1.74 5.33 2.56
C SER A 95 -3.24 5.07 2.37
N ILE A 96 -3.65 3.80 2.34
CA ILE A 96 -5.03 3.40 2.07
C ILE A 96 -5.59 2.75 3.34
N TYR A 97 -6.56 3.41 3.97
CA TYR A 97 -7.10 3.00 5.27
C TYR A 97 -8.51 2.43 5.17
N PHE A 98 -8.64 1.14 5.48
CA PHE A 98 -9.90 0.42 5.63
C PHE A 98 -10.33 0.46 7.10
N LYS A 99 -11.18 1.40 7.44
CA LYS A 99 -11.57 1.68 8.83
C LYS A 99 -12.28 0.51 9.51
N ASN A 100 -13.20 -0.15 8.80
CA ASN A 100 -13.98 -1.26 9.35
C ASN A 100 -13.12 -2.49 9.64
N GLU A 101 -12.11 -2.74 8.81
CA GLU A 101 -11.17 -3.84 8.92
C GLU A 101 -9.97 -3.52 9.81
N LYS A 102 -9.77 -2.23 10.15
CA LYS A 102 -8.60 -1.71 10.87
C LYS A 102 -7.27 -2.06 10.18
N VAL A 103 -7.24 -1.91 8.87
CA VAL A 103 -6.11 -2.22 8.00
C VAL A 103 -5.67 -0.97 7.24
N MET A 104 -4.36 -0.75 7.14
CA MET A 104 -3.78 0.32 6.36
C MET A 104 -2.64 -0.21 5.49
N PHE A 105 -2.74 0.01 4.18
CA PHE A 105 -1.63 -0.21 3.24
C PHE A 105 -0.82 1.07 3.18
N THR A 106 0.47 1.02 3.53
CA THR A 106 1.31 2.20 3.71
C THR A 106 2.32 2.43 2.59
N GLY A 107 2.40 1.50 1.62
CA GLY A 107 3.45 1.55 0.61
C GLY A 107 4.81 1.74 1.27
N ASP A 108 5.64 2.59 0.69
CA ASP A 108 6.97 2.89 1.20
C ASP A 108 7.04 4.10 2.14
N PHE A 109 5.89 4.50 2.69
CA PHE A 109 5.84 5.53 3.71
C PHE A 109 6.28 5.01 5.10
N LEU A 110 5.69 3.91 5.57
CA LEU A 110 5.90 3.39 6.93
C LEU A 110 6.06 1.87 6.91
N PHE A 111 7.16 1.38 7.48
CA PHE A 111 7.54 -0.03 7.59
C PHE A 111 7.58 -0.51 9.04
N TYR A 112 7.82 -1.80 9.22
CA TYR A 112 8.19 -2.34 10.51
C TYR A 112 9.52 -1.75 10.99
N ARG A 113 9.48 -0.92 12.05
CA ARG A 113 10.63 -0.24 12.66
C ARG A 113 11.43 0.65 11.72
N SER A 114 10.82 1.16 10.67
CA SER A 114 11.48 2.06 9.72
C SER A 114 10.46 2.91 8.96
N ILE A 115 10.97 3.90 8.26
CA ILE A 115 10.23 4.71 7.29
C ILE A 115 10.93 4.65 5.94
N GLY A 116 10.20 5.02 4.88
CA GLY A 116 10.78 5.16 3.54
C GLY A 116 11.89 6.22 3.50
N ARG A 117 12.89 5.98 2.66
CA ARG A 117 13.93 6.98 2.39
C ARG A 117 13.34 8.19 1.67
N THR A 118 13.95 9.34 1.88
CA THR A 118 13.45 10.64 1.41
C THR A 118 14.42 11.35 0.47
N ASP A 119 15.53 10.69 0.12
CA ASP A 119 16.63 11.22 -0.69
C ASP A 119 16.57 10.85 -2.17
N LEU A 120 15.48 10.23 -2.61
CA LEU A 120 15.19 9.97 -4.03
C LEU A 120 14.44 11.14 -4.68
N ASP A 121 14.26 11.07 -6.00
CA ASP A 121 13.46 12.05 -6.74
C ASP A 121 12.07 12.21 -6.10
N THR A 122 11.65 13.46 -5.92
CA THR A 122 10.42 13.86 -5.23
C THR A 122 10.33 13.54 -3.74
N GLY A 123 11.39 12.97 -3.13
CA GLY A 123 11.46 12.73 -1.68
C GLY A 123 11.61 14.02 -0.88
N SER A 124 11.12 14.03 0.37
CA SER A 124 11.14 15.21 1.24
C SER A 124 11.08 14.82 2.72
N ASP A 125 12.14 15.11 3.47
CA ASP A 125 12.15 14.92 4.93
C ASP A 125 11.03 15.71 5.61
N ILE A 126 10.80 16.96 5.18
CA ILE A 126 9.79 17.83 5.76
C ILE A 126 8.39 17.25 5.58
N ASP A 127 8.10 16.69 4.41
CA ASP A 127 6.78 16.11 4.14
C ASP A 127 6.63 14.75 4.81
N MET A 128 7.71 13.98 4.95
CA MET A 128 7.73 12.75 5.74
C MET A 128 7.34 13.02 7.19
N ILE A 129 7.95 14.03 7.83
CA ILE A 129 7.63 14.43 9.21
C ILE A 129 6.14 14.82 9.34
N LYS A 130 5.64 15.67 8.45
CA LYS A 130 4.21 16.07 8.45
C LYS A 130 3.28 14.87 8.26
N SER A 131 3.67 13.92 7.42
CA SER A 131 2.91 12.70 7.18
C SER A 131 2.89 11.79 8.40
N LEU A 132 4.02 11.64 9.11
CA LEU A 132 4.09 10.91 10.39
C LEU A 132 3.22 11.58 11.47
N GLU A 133 3.26 12.92 11.58
CA GLU A 133 2.40 13.68 12.50
C GLU A 133 0.90 13.48 12.17
N LYS A 134 0.54 13.46 10.89
CA LYS A 134 -0.83 13.19 10.43
C LYS A 134 -1.28 11.79 10.84
N ILE A 135 -0.49 10.77 10.53
CA ILE A 135 -0.79 9.35 10.81
C ILE A 135 -0.79 9.06 12.32
N SER A 136 -0.01 9.80 13.12
CA SER A 136 -0.01 9.63 14.58
C SER A 136 -1.38 9.82 15.25
N LYS A 137 -2.31 10.52 14.59
CA LYS A 137 -3.67 10.78 15.07
C LYS A 137 -4.65 9.61 14.86
N TYR A 138 -4.25 8.62 14.06
CA TYR A 138 -5.08 7.44 13.79
C TYR A 138 -4.98 6.41 14.93
N PRO A 139 -5.96 5.49 15.07
CA PRO A 139 -5.97 4.47 16.14
C PRO A 139 -4.75 3.56 16.16
N ASP A 140 -4.30 3.17 17.34
CA ASP A 140 -3.11 2.34 17.55
C ASP A 140 -3.29 0.88 17.10
N ASP A 141 -4.52 0.39 17.07
CA ASP A 141 -4.87 -1.00 16.73
C ASP A 141 -4.96 -1.28 15.23
N ILE A 142 -4.65 -0.28 14.39
CA ILE A 142 -4.57 -0.46 12.94
C ILE A 142 -3.38 -1.37 12.61
N ILE A 143 -3.65 -2.42 11.81
CA ILE A 143 -2.60 -3.27 11.24
C ILE A 143 -2.07 -2.59 9.97
N ILE A 144 -0.77 -2.31 9.91
CA ILE A 144 -0.13 -1.75 8.72
C ILE A 144 0.46 -2.85 7.84
N TYR A 145 0.25 -2.71 6.54
CA TYR A 145 0.77 -3.56 5.47
C TYR A 145 1.67 -2.71 4.58
N PRO A 146 3.00 -2.79 4.75
CA PRO A 146 3.96 -1.95 4.04
C PRO A 146 4.31 -2.48 2.65
N GLY A 147 4.93 -1.65 1.81
CA GLY A 147 5.47 -2.05 0.51
C GLY A 147 6.59 -3.09 0.60
N HIS A 148 7.35 -3.09 1.69
CA HIS A 148 8.43 -4.07 1.94
C HIS A 148 8.42 -4.58 3.37
N GLY A 149 8.85 -5.83 3.55
CA GLY A 149 9.03 -6.45 4.85
C GLY A 149 7.71 -6.87 5.54
N PRO A 150 7.75 -7.16 6.86
CA PRO A 150 6.61 -7.69 7.57
C PRO A 150 5.58 -6.61 7.95
N LYS A 151 4.33 -7.03 8.12
CA LYS A 151 3.27 -6.19 8.71
C LYS A 151 3.59 -5.81 10.16
N SER A 152 3.02 -4.71 10.62
CA SER A 152 3.12 -4.23 12.00
C SER A 152 1.77 -3.68 12.50
N THR A 153 1.78 -2.97 13.63
CA THR A 153 0.66 -2.17 14.08
C THR A 153 1.05 -0.70 14.18
N LEU A 154 0.11 0.19 13.89
CA LEU A 154 0.39 1.62 13.92
C LEU A 154 0.87 2.08 15.30
N GLY A 155 0.26 1.59 16.38
CA GLY A 155 0.66 1.92 17.74
C GLY A 155 2.09 1.52 18.09
N ARG A 156 2.57 0.37 17.53
CA ARG A 156 3.97 -0.04 17.67
C ARG A 156 4.91 0.95 16.98
N GLU A 157 4.59 1.34 15.76
CA GLU A 157 5.47 2.20 14.96
C GLU A 157 5.48 3.65 15.46
N LYS A 158 4.38 4.17 15.99
CA LYS A 158 4.32 5.48 16.63
C LYS A 158 5.37 5.67 17.72
N ASN A 159 5.72 4.61 18.46
CA ASN A 159 6.76 4.67 19.50
C ASN A 159 8.14 5.01 18.92
N ASN A 160 8.34 4.77 17.61
CA ASN A 160 9.60 5.03 16.92
C ASN A 160 9.62 6.40 16.23
N PHE A 161 8.49 7.07 16.04
CA PHE A 161 8.40 8.34 15.29
C PHE A 161 9.35 9.41 15.82
N LYS A 162 9.53 9.49 17.15
CA LYS A 162 10.47 10.40 17.80
C LYS A 162 11.95 10.25 17.38
N TYR A 163 12.30 9.16 16.72
CA TYR A 163 13.65 8.93 16.21
C TYR A 163 13.84 9.36 14.75
N TYR A 164 12.75 9.77 14.09
CA TYR A 164 12.73 10.16 12.68
C TYR A 164 12.60 11.69 12.48
N TYR A 165 12.42 12.43 13.59
CA TYR A 165 12.29 13.89 13.60
C TYR A 165 13.64 14.59 13.86
#